data_b92ae5cb1a1d6890ce3a8cab64e995fe
#
_entry.id   b92ae5cb1a1d6890ce3a8cab64e995fe
#
_cell.length_a   1.000
_cell.length_b   1.000
_cell.length_c   1.000
_cell.angle_alpha   90.00
_cell.angle_beta   90.00
_cell.angle_gamma   90.00
#
_symmetry.space_group_name_H-M   'P 1'
#
loop_
_entity.id
_entity.type
_entity.pdbx_description
1 polymer ?
#
loop_
_entity_poly.entity_id
_entity_poly.type
_entity_poly.pdbx_seq_one_letter_code
_entity_poly.pdbx_strand_id
1 'polypeptide(L)'
;MWTTQKTMAELFGKNIKTISKHLTNIFESGELVKSEVTFNPNDSTNSGIVIINSDAKTQPILYNLDAIISVGYRVNSKQATHFRKWATGVLREYIVKGFAMDDELLKKGTRFG
;
A
#
# COMPACT_ATOMS: atom_id res chain seq x y z
N MET A 1 1.53 -8.21 3.36
CA MET A 1 1.91 -8.15 1.94
C MET A 1 2.97 -7.08 1.74
N TRP A 2 4.04 -7.42 1.06
CA TRP A 2 5.17 -6.53 0.79
C TRP A 2 5.50 -6.56 -0.70
N THR A 3 5.86 -5.42 -1.24
CA THR A 3 6.17 -5.31 -2.66
C THR A 3 7.28 -4.29 -2.91
N THR A 4 7.78 -4.24 -4.14
CA THR A 4 8.84 -3.33 -4.55
C THR A 4 8.26 -2.18 -5.36
N GLN A 5 9.06 -1.12 -5.54
CA GLN A 5 8.69 -0.02 -6.44
C GLN A 5 8.51 -0.51 -7.87
N LYS A 6 9.33 -1.47 -8.29
CA LYS A 6 9.23 -2.06 -9.63
C LYS A 6 7.87 -2.71 -9.85
N THR A 7 7.42 -3.48 -8.87
CA THR A 7 6.10 -4.13 -8.95
C THR A 7 4.98 -3.11 -8.95
N MET A 8 5.08 -2.07 -8.13
CA MET A 8 4.10 -0.98 -8.15
C MET A 8 4.06 -0.27 -9.50
N ALA A 9 5.21 -0.06 -10.11
CA ALA A 9 5.29 0.56 -11.43
C ALA A 9 4.57 -0.29 -12.47
N GLU A 10 4.75 -1.59 -12.42
CA GLU A 10 4.05 -2.52 -13.31
C GLU A 10 2.54 -2.53 -13.04
N LEU A 11 2.16 -2.55 -11.78
CA LEU A 11 0.75 -2.57 -11.38
C LEU A 11 0.00 -1.32 -11.87
N PHE A 12 0.61 -0.16 -11.75
CA PHE A 12 -0.05 1.11 -12.10
C PHE A 12 0.31 1.64 -13.48
N GLY A 13 1.12 0.91 -14.24
CA GLY A 13 1.47 1.31 -15.60
C GLY A 13 2.32 2.58 -15.66
N LYS A 14 3.22 2.75 -14.71
CA LYS A 14 4.13 3.90 -14.66
C LYS A 14 5.56 3.41 -14.49
N ASN A 15 6.53 4.32 -14.69
CA ASN A 15 7.91 3.95 -14.45
C ASN A 15 8.27 4.07 -12.96
N ILE A 16 9.40 3.46 -12.59
CA ILE A 16 9.86 3.45 -11.19
C ILE A 16 10.10 4.86 -10.67
N LYS A 17 10.60 5.74 -11.51
CA LYS A 17 10.89 7.13 -11.13
C LYS A 17 9.61 7.85 -10.68
N THR A 18 8.51 7.64 -11.39
CA THR A 18 7.21 8.20 -11.02
C THR A 18 6.73 7.67 -9.68
N ILE A 19 6.85 6.35 -9.47
CA ILE A 19 6.46 5.71 -8.20
C ILE A 19 7.31 6.27 -7.07
N SER A 20 8.62 6.37 -7.27
CA SER A 20 9.52 6.91 -6.26
C SER A 20 9.15 8.34 -5.87
N LYS A 21 8.78 9.16 -6.83
CA LYS A 21 8.35 10.53 -6.58
C LYS A 21 7.08 10.58 -5.73
N HIS A 22 6.10 9.74 -6.05
CA HIS A 22 4.88 9.67 -5.27
C HIS A 22 5.14 9.23 -3.84
N LEU A 23 6.00 8.22 -3.65
CA LEU A 23 6.37 7.75 -2.31
C LEU A 23 7.07 8.85 -1.51
N THR A 24 8.00 9.56 -2.14
CA THR A 24 8.67 10.68 -1.49
C THR A 24 7.65 11.73 -1.01
N ASN A 25 6.70 12.09 -1.86
CA ASN A 25 5.66 13.05 -1.51
C ASN A 25 4.77 12.56 -0.38
N ILE A 26 4.43 11.27 -0.38
CA ILE A 26 3.62 10.65 0.68
C ILE A 26 4.33 10.77 2.03
N PHE A 27 5.62 10.45 2.06
CA PHE A 27 6.40 10.51 3.29
C PHE A 27 6.66 11.95 3.76
N GLU A 28 6.95 12.84 2.84
CA GLU A 28 7.20 14.25 3.17
C GLU A 28 5.94 14.95 3.68
N SER A 29 4.78 14.59 3.16
CA SER A 29 3.51 15.19 3.59
C SER A 29 3.04 14.66 4.94
N GLY A 30 3.65 13.59 5.45
CA GLY A 30 3.23 12.97 6.70
C GLY A 30 2.04 12.05 6.56
N GLU A 31 1.60 11.75 5.33
CA GLU A 31 0.48 10.84 5.10
C GLU A 31 0.77 9.45 5.66
N LEU A 32 1.99 8.97 5.46
CA LEU A 32 2.47 7.72 6.02
C LEU A 32 3.85 7.91 6.63
N VAL A 33 4.15 7.15 7.67
CA VAL A 33 5.48 7.13 8.29
C VAL A 33 6.32 6.07 7.61
N LYS A 34 7.42 6.48 7.01
CA LYS A 34 8.27 5.59 6.21
C LYS A 34 8.69 4.34 6.97
N SER A 35 9.11 4.49 8.23
CA SER A 35 9.57 3.36 9.03
C SER A 35 8.48 2.32 9.31
N GLU A 36 7.22 2.73 9.25
CA GLU A 36 6.10 1.84 9.52
C GLU A 36 5.64 1.06 8.29
N VAL A 37 5.90 1.59 7.10
CA VAL A 37 5.38 1.00 5.86
C VAL A 37 6.47 0.44 4.95
N THR A 38 7.73 0.48 5.38
CA THR A 38 8.84 -0.05 4.59
C THR A 38 9.64 -1.08 5.38
N PHE A 39 10.27 -1.98 4.64
CA PHE A 39 11.23 -2.92 5.17
C PHE A 39 12.48 -2.87 4.29
N ASN A 40 13.64 -2.63 4.91
CA ASN A 40 14.90 -2.60 4.19
C ASN A 40 15.68 -3.89 4.46
N PRO A 41 15.71 -4.84 3.50
CA PRO A 41 16.42 -6.10 3.70
C PRO A 41 17.94 -5.93 3.79
N ASN A 42 18.45 -4.76 3.46
CA ASN A 42 19.90 -4.50 3.53
C ASN A 42 20.35 -4.00 4.90
N ASP A 43 19.41 -3.70 5.78
CA ASP A 43 19.70 -3.19 7.11
C ASP A 43 20.21 -4.33 7.98
N SER A 44 21.41 -4.18 8.52
CA SER A 44 22.04 -5.22 9.35
C SER A 44 21.30 -5.47 10.66
N THR A 45 20.43 -4.57 11.07
CA THR A 45 19.61 -4.75 12.28
C THR A 45 18.43 -5.67 12.05
N ASN A 46 18.06 -5.92 10.79
CA ASN A 46 16.97 -6.82 10.45
C ASN A 46 17.43 -8.26 10.56
N SER A 47 16.65 -9.08 11.27
CA SER A 47 16.88 -10.52 11.32
C SER A 47 15.95 -11.20 10.32
N GLY A 48 16.40 -12.30 9.73
CA GLY A 48 15.58 -13.03 8.76
C GLY A 48 15.52 -12.32 7.42
N ILE A 49 16.64 -12.29 6.73
CA ILE A 49 16.77 -11.63 5.44
C ILE A 49 15.91 -12.30 4.38
N VAL A 50 15.08 -11.51 3.72
CA VAL A 50 14.32 -11.95 2.55
C VAL A 50 15.13 -11.59 1.31
N ILE A 51 15.53 -12.60 0.56
CA ILE A 51 16.28 -12.40 -0.67
C ILE A 51 15.30 -12.33 -1.82
N ILE A 52 15.16 -11.14 -2.42
CA ILE A 52 14.25 -10.91 -3.53
C ILE A 52 14.98 -11.06 -4.87
N ASN A 53 16.21 -10.63 -4.89
CA ASN A 53 17.05 -10.74 -6.08
C ASN A 53 18.43 -11.24 -5.65
N SER A 54 18.67 -12.52 -5.85
CA SER A 54 19.92 -13.16 -5.40
C SER A 54 21.16 -12.64 -6.12
N ASP A 55 20.99 -12.06 -7.31
CA ASP A 55 22.13 -11.56 -8.10
C ASP A 55 22.48 -10.12 -7.74
N ALA A 56 21.65 -9.43 -6.99
CA ALA A 56 21.89 -8.04 -6.63
C ALA A 56 22.71 -7.94 -5.35
N LYS A 57 23.65 -7.00 -5.33
CA LYS A 57 24.43 -6.70 -4.12
C LYS A 57 23.54 -6.08 -3.05
N THR A 58 22.55 -5.29 -3.48
CA THR A 58 21.61 -4.60 -2.62
C THR A 58 20.21 -5.05 -2.96
N GLN A 59 19.48 -5.48 -1.96
CA GLN A 59 18.08 -5.88 -2.15
C GLN A 59 17.19 -4.65 -2.19
N PRO A 60 16.10 -4.68 -2.98
CA PRO A 60 15.18 -3.55 -3.02
C PRO A 60 14.44 -3.37 -1.69
N ILE A 61 14.09 -2.12 -1.39
CA ILE A 61 13.26 -1.82 -0.24
C ILE A 61 11.83 -2.31 -0.52
N LEU A 62 11.23 -2.92 0.49
CA LEU A 62 9.88 -3.42 0.40
C LEU A 62 8.90 -2.42 1.01
N TYR A 63 7.71 -2.36 0.44
CA TYR A 63 6.62 -1.47 0.86
C TYR A 63 5.38 -2.31 1.17
N ASN A 64 4.66 -1.93 2.23
CA ASN A 64 3.48 -2.69 2.63
C ASN A 64 2.23 -2.25 1.86
N LEU A 65 1.10 -2.86 2.20
CA LEU A 65 -0.18 -2.59 1.53
C LEU A 65 -0.60 -1.13 1.67
N ASP A 66 -0.35 -0.51 2.81
CA ASP A 66 -0.71 0.90 3.02
C ASP A 66 -0.01 1.81 2.01
N ALA A 67 1.26 1.53 1.75
CA ALA A 67 2.02 2.29 0.76
C ALA A 67 1.47 2.06 -0.65
N ILE A 68 1.11 0.83 -0.99
CA ILE A 68 0.54 0.50 -2.30
C ILE A 68 -0.77 1.27 -2.51
N ILE A 69 -1.63 1.28 -1.52
CA ILE A 69 -2.92 1.96 -1.58
C ILE A 69 -2.72 3.47 -1.77
N SER A 70 -1.83 4.07 -0.99
CA SER A 70 -1.54 5.50 -1.09
C SER A 70 -1.01 5.88 -2.47
N VAL A 71 -0.11 5.09 -3.02
CA VAL A 71 0.41 5.31 -4.37
C VAL A 71 -0.71 5.19 -5.39
N GLY A 72 -1.55 4.16 -5.26
CA GLY A 72 -2.67 3.95 -6.19
C GLY A 72 -3.65 5.10 -6.23
N TYR A 73 -3.83 5.81 -5.12
CA TYR A 73 -4.72 6.98 -5.09
C TYR A 73 -4.07 8.24 -5.63
N ARG A 74 -2.75 8.26 -5.78
CA ARG A 74 -2.04 9.42 -6.31
C ARG A 74 -1.69 9.32 -7.79
N VAL A 75 -1.52 8.11 -8.28
CA VAL A 75 -1.08 7.89 -9.66
C VAL A 75 -2.22 8.21 -10.63
N ASN A 76 -1.88 8.95 -11.69
CA ASN A 76 -2.84 9.25 -12.75
C ASN A 76 -2.61 8.28 -13.90
N SER A 77 -3.32 7.17 -13.89
CA SER A 77 -3.26 6.18 -14.97
C SER A 77 -4.55 5.40 -15.03
N LYS A 78 -4.76 4.74 -16.16
CA LYS A 78 -5.92 3.88 -16.36
C LYS A 78 -5.90 2.70 -15.37
N GLN A 79 -4.73 2.10 -15.20
CA GLN A 79 -4.53 1.01 -14.25
C GLN A 79 -4.82 1.44 -12.81
N ALA A 80 -4.36 2.62 -12.42
CA ALA A 80 -4.63 3.14 -11.09
C ALA A 80 -6.12 3.41 -10.88
N THR A 81 -6.82 3.87 -11.92
CA THR A 81 -8.27 4.05 -11.85
C THR A 81 -8.97 2.71 -11.63
N HIS A 82 -8.57 1.67 -12.34
CA HIS A 82 -9.10 0.33 -12.14
C HIS A 82 -8.82 -0.17 -10.72
N PHE A 83 -7.61 0.06 -10.24
CA PHE A 83 -7.23 -0.31 -8.87
C PHE A 83 -8.14 0.36 -7.85
N ARG A 84 -8.38 1.67 -7.99
CA ARG A 84 -9.24 2.40 -7.07
C ARG A 84 -10.68 1.90 -7.08
N LYS A 85 -11.20 1.57 -8.25
CA LYS A 85 -12.55 1.00 -8.37
C LYS A 85 -12.65 -0.34 -7.69
N TRP A 86 -11.66 -1.18 -7.90
CA TRP A 86 -11.60 -2.49 -7.24
C TRP A 86 -11.51 -2.33 -5.73
N ALA A 87 -10.60 -1.49 -5.23
CA ALA A 87 -10.42 -1.27 -3.81
C ALA A 87 -11.67 -0.72 -3.15
N THR A 88 -12.35 0.22 -3.80
CA THR A 88 -13.60 0.77 -3.31
C THR A 88 -14.68 -0.29 -3.23
N GLY A 89 -14.76 -1.18 -4.23
CA GLY A 89 -15.71 -2.28 -4.23
C GLY A 89 -15.48 -3.25 -3.07
N VAL A 90 -14.22 -3.62 -2.83
CA VAL A 90 -13.85 -4.50 -1.73
C VAL A 90 -14.22 -3.87 -0.38
N LEU A 91 -13.89 -2.61 -0.20
CA LEU A 91 -14.18 -1.89 1.04
C LEU A 91 -15.70 -1.79 1.26
N ARG A 92 -16.44 -1.51 0.21
CA ARG A 92 -17.91 -1.42 0.28
C ARG A 92 -18.51 -2.75 0.74
N GLU A 93 -18.08 -3.86 0.13
CA GLU A 93 -18.57 -5.18 0.54
C GLU A 93 -18.24 -5.48 1.99
N TYR A 94 -17.02 -5.15 2.40
CA TYR A 94 -16.59 -5.39 3.76
C TYR A 94 -17.43 -4.60 4.77
N ILE A 95 -17.70 -3.34 4.48
CA ILE A 95 -18.49 -2.49 5.35
C ILE A 95 -19.94 -2.99 5.43
N VAL A 96 -20.53 -3.33 4.29
CA VAL A 96 -21.91 -3.84 4.23
C VAL A 96 -22.04 -5.14 5.03
N LYS A 97 -21.10 -6.06 4.87
CA LYS A 97 -21.10 -7.30 5.64
C LYS A 97 -20.95 -7.05 7.13
N GLY A 98 -20.08 -6.13 7.50
CA GLY A 98 -19.89 -5.77 8.90
C GLY A 98 -21.17 -5.25 9.53
N PHE A 99 -21.89 -4.40 8.83
CA PHE A 99 -23.17 -3.89 9.32
C PHE A 99 -24.22 -4.97 9.39
N ALA A 100 -24.26 -5.86 8.40
CA ALA A 100 -25.26 -6.94 8.39
C ALA A 100 -25.04 -7.95 9.50
N MET A 101 -23.79 -8.16 9.90
CA MET A 101 -23.44 -9.18 10.89
C MET A 101 -23.43 -8.68 12.32
N ASP A 102 -23.47 -7.37 12.55
CA ASP A 102 -23.35 -6.81 13.88
C ASP A 102 -24.43 -5.77 14.14
N ASP A 103 -25.63 -6.26 14.40
CA ASP A 103 -26.78 -5.41 14.75
C ASP A 103 -26.54 -4.62 16.01
N GLU A 104 -25.85 -5.21 17.00
CA GLU A 104 -25.58 -4.53 18.24
C GLU A 104 -24.67 -3.32 18.04
N LEU A 105 -23.71 -3.44 17.15
CA LEU A 105 -22.81 -2.33 16.84
C LEU A 105 -23.60 -1.16 16.29
N LEU A 106 -24.59 -1.42 15.46
CA LEU A 106 -25.46 -0.40 14.90
C LEU A 106 -26.37 0.20 15.96
N LYS A 107 -26.91 -0.65 16.85
CA LYS A 107 -27.82 -0.22 17.91
C LYS A 107 -27.15 0.62 18.97
N LYS A 108 -25.89 0.40 19.24
CA LYS A 108 -25.12 1.15 20.23
C LYS A 108 -24.76 2.55 19.78
N GLY A 109 -25.30 2.93 18.67
CA GLY A 109 -25.04 4.25 18.16
C GLY A 109 -23.99 4.22 17.09
N THR A 110 -23.58 5.34 16.71
CA THR A 110 -22.82 5.50 15.53
C THR A 110 -21.34 5.33 15.72
N ARG A 111 -20.80 4.46 14.98
CA ARG A 111 -19.37 4.29 14.82
C ARG A 111 -18.84 5.15 13.70
N PHE A 112 -19.73 5.46 12.80
CA PHE A 112 -19.38 6.06 11.52
C PHE A 112 -20.06 7.41 11.35
N GLY A 113 -20.30 8.05 12.45
CA GLY A 113 -20.94 9.35 12.47
C GLY A 113 -20.08 10.43 11.88
#